data_37dc926dd62a44637de6f671bd552c4c
#
_entry.id   37dc926dd62a44637de6f671bd552c4c
#
_cell.length_a   1.000
_cell.length_b   1.000
_cell.length_c   1.000
_cell.angle_alpha   90.00
_cell.angle_beta   90.00
_cell.angle_gamma   90.00
#
_symmetry.space_group_name_H-M   'P 1'
#
loop_
_entity.id
_entity.type
_entity.pdbx_description
1 polymer ?
#
loop_
_entity_poly.entity_id
_entity_poly.type
_entity_poly.pdbx_seq_one_letter_code
_entity_poly.pdbx_strand_id
1 'polypeptide(L)'
;TKESVSLSTPLFVNLTQNHSLDKLLANYDQNSSLIKKLQIDTELANENVKVQQASKKPSVFAFGEYGLDSKENWIVGVMAKYNLFSGIDNNKNIRAAELKKYAAELMTERTKQEVENVLYKSYSELSSSQNSHQLLSQNTKAAQENLRIQQLSFKEGMGTATQVIDAQNALSALKTEMALNSYKYILSLATLLQSYGSIDEFKLYVNQPRTDYIR
;
A
#
# COMPACT_ATOMS: atom_id res chain seq x y z
N THR A 1 -2.19 39.00 3.36
CA THR A 1 -1.92 38.50 2.02
C THR A 1 -2.45 37.07 1.92
N LYS A 2 -3.61 36.88 1.21
CA LYS A 2 -4.10 35.56 0.87
C LYS A 2 -3.24 35.08 -0.31
N GLU A 3 -2.27 34.23 -0.03
CA GLU A 3 -1.60 33.46 -1.08
C GLU A 3 -2.64 32.51 -1.71
N SER A 4 -2.85 32.68 -3.00
CA SER A 4 -3.68 31.75 -3.78
C SER A 4 -2.92 30.44 -3.93
N VAL A 5 -3.30 29.42 -3.17
CA VAL A 5 -2.79 28.08 -3.32
C VAL A 5 -3.39 27.49 -4.60
N SER A 6 -2.58 27.24 -5.61
CA SER A 6 -2.97 26.48 -6.80
C SER A 6 -2.67 25.01 -6.59
N LEU A 7 -3.68 24.15 -6.74
CA LEU A 7 -3.51 22.70 -6.72
C LEU A 7 -2.83 22.26 -8.03
N SER A 8 -1.64 21.69 -7.95
CA SER A 8 -0.87 21.23 -9.10
C SER A 8 -1.27 19.84 -9.59
N THR A 9 -1.91 19.03 -8.74
CA THR A 9 -2.31 17.67 -9.08
C THR A 9 -3.78 17.65 -9.49
N PRO A 10 -4.11 17.35 -10.76
CA PRO A 10 -5.49 17.27 -11.21
C PRO A 10 -6.17 16.05 -10.59
N LEU A 11 -7.45 16.18 -10.23
CA LEU A 11 -8.30 15.03 -9.96
C LEU A 11 -8.61 14.34 -11.28
N PHE A 12 -8.53 13.01 -11.30
CA PHE A 12 -8.80 12.22 -12.48
C PHE A 12 -9.53 10.91 -12.16
N VAL A 13 -10.21 10.38 -13.16
CA VAL A 13 -10.73 9.01 -13.15
C VAL A 13 -10.33 8.37 -14.47
N ASN A 14 -9.67 7.23 -14.41
CA ASN A 14 -9.37 6.44 -15.60
C ASN A 14 -10.50 5.42 -15.82
N LEU A 15 -11.07 5.41 -17.01
CA LEU A 15 -12.18 4.52 -17.41
C LEU A 15 -11.69 3.28 -18.17
N THR A 16 -10.39 3.05 -18.21
CA THR A 16 -9.84 1.83 -18.81
C THR A 16 -10.16 0.63 -17.91
N GLN A 17 -10.42 -0.51 -18.51
CA GLN A 17 -10.69 -1.74 -17.76
C GLN A 17 -9.48 -2.10 -16.90
N ASN A 18 -9.71 -2.28 -15.62
CA ASN A 18 -8.68 -2.66 -14.64
C ASN A 18 -8.21 -4.10 -14.89
N HIS A 19 -7.03 -4.43 -14.38
CA HIS A 19 -6.59 -5.82 -14.31
C HIS A 19 -7.63 -6.67 -13.57
N SER A 20 -7.81 -7.91 -13.98
CA SER A 20 -8.70 -8.84 -13.27
C SER A 20 -8.26 -8.99 -11.82
N LEU A 21 -9.21 -8.90 -10.89
CA LEU A 21 -8.97 -9.12 -9.46
C LEU A 21 -8.27 -10.45 -9.20
N ASP A 22 -8.66 -11.51 -9.92
CA ASP A 22 -8.07 -12.84 -9.79
C ASP A 22 -6.56 -12.86 -10.11
N LYS A 23 -6.13 -12.05 -11.10
CA LYS A 23 -4.70 -11.91 -11.43
C LYS A 23 -3.94 -11.16 -10.35
N LEU A 24 -4.55 -10.15 -9.73
CA LEU A 24 -3.95 -9.43 -8.60
C LEU A 24 -3.80 -10.34 -7.40
N LEU A 25 -4.84 -11.12 -7.08
CA LEU A 25 -4.84 -12.06 -5.97
C LEU A 25 -3.89 -13.25 -6.18
N ALA A 26 -3.66 -13.67 -7.43
CA ALA A 26 -2.73 -14.77 -7.71
C ALA A 26 -1.24 -14.40 -7.51
N ASN A 27 -0.90 -13.10 -7.54
CA ASN A 27 0.50 -12.67 -7.56
C ASN A 27 0.88 -11.67 -6.45
N TYR A 28 -0.06 -11.28 -5.56
CA TYR A 28 0.20 -10.23 -4.56
C TYR A 28 1.27 -10.61 -3.55
N ASP A 29 1.36 -11.87 -3.16
CA ASP A 29 2.34 -12.38 -2.19
C ASP A 29 3.78 -12.29 -2.72
N GLN A 30 3.94 -12.41 -4.05
CA GLN A 30 5.24 -12.26 -4.72
C GLN A 30 5.60 -10.81 -5.02
N ASN A 31 4.63 -9.91 -5.11
CA ASN A 31 4.86 -8.52 -5.49
C ASN A 31 4.92 -7.59 -4.28
N SER A 32 4.10 -7.84 -3.26
CA SER A 32 4.03 -6.98 -2.06
C SER A 32 5.34 -6.96 -1.28
N SER A 33 5.95 -5.78 -1.18
CA SER A 33 7.17 -5.56 -0.41
C SER A 33 6.99 -5.84 1.07
N LEU A 34 5.77 -5.61 1.60
CA LEU A 34 5.42 -5.90 2.99
C LEU A 34 5.47 -7.41 3.27
N ILE A 35 4.88 -8.22 2.39
CA ILE A 35 4.86 -9.68 2.54
C ILE A 35 6.26 -10.25 2.40
N LYS A 36 7.04 -9.78 1.41
CA LYS A 36 8.46 -10.17 1.26
C LYS A 36 9.27 -9.90 2.52
N LYS A 37 9.08 -8.72 3.12
CA LYS A 37 9.75 -8.37 4.38
C LYS A 37 9.39 -9.35 5.49
N LEU A 38 8.12 -9.66 5.68
CA LEU A 38 7.66 -10.58 6.73
C LEU A 38 8.14 -12.03 6.51
N GLN A 39 8.25 -12.46 5.26
CA GLN A 39 8.85 -13.75 4.92
C GLN A 39 10.33 -13.81 5.34
N ILE A 40 11.09 -12.74 5.06
CA ILE A 40 12.49 -12.63 5.47
C ILE A 40 12.60 -12.58 7.02
N ASP A 41 11.70 -11.84 7.69
CA ASP A 41 11.67 -11.78 9.16
C ASP A 41 11.37 -13.18 9.77
N THR A 42 10.50 -13.97 9.13
CA THR A 42 10.21 -15.35 9.51
C THR A 42 11.43 -16.26 9.31
N GLU A 43 12.14 -16.11 8.19
CA GLU A 43 13.38 -16.84 7.92
C GLU A 43 14.46 -16.47 8.95
N LEU A 44 14.63 -15.20 9.26
CA LEU A 44 15.53 -14.72 10.30
C LEU A 44 15.20 -15.33 11.67
N ALA A 45 13.92 -15.40 12.02
CA ALA A 45 13.49 -16.05 13.27
C ALA A 45 13.82 -17.56 13.27
N ASN A 46 13.67 -18.23 12.12
CA ASN A 46 14.07 -19.64 11.97
C ASN A 46 15.58 -19.85 12.10
N GLU A 47 16.41 -18.99 11.50
CA GLU A 47 17.86 -19.05 11.68
C GLU A 47 18.27 -18.78 13.12
N ASN A 48 17.55 -17.88 13.82
CA ASN A 48 17.80 -17.66 15.25
C ASN A 48 17.52 -18.91 16.09
N VAL A 49 16.51 -19.72 15.77
CA VAL A 49 16.31 -21.03 16.41
C VAL A 49 17.54 -21.93 16.22
N LYS A 50 18.09 -22.00 15.00
CA LYS A 50 19.30 -22.79 14.72
C LYS A 50 20.52 -22.28 15.51
N VAL A 51 20.68 -20.96 15.65
CA VAL A 51 21.73 -20.35 16.49
C VAL A 51 21.57 -20.77 17.94
N GLN A 52 20.36 -20.73 18.52
CA GLN A 52 20.12 -21.17 19.87
C GLN A 52 20.39 -22.69 20.06
N GLN A 53 20.05 -23.50 19.09
CA GLN A 53 20.36 -24.93 19.08
C GLN A 53 21.86 -25.20 18.98
N ALA A 54 22.56 -24.38 18.17
CA ALA A 54 24.03 -24.49 18.03
C ALA A 54 24.78 -24.14 19.33
N SER A 55 24.17 -23.34 20.21
CA SER A 55 24.77 -23.02 21.53
C SER A 55 24.99 -24.23 22.43
N LYS A 56 24.32 -25.36 22.15
CA LYS A 56 24.53 -26.64 22.79
C LYS A 56 25.73 -27.43 22.26
N LYS A 57 26.32 -27.00 21.15
CA LYS A 57 27.46 -27.67 20.50
C LYS A 57 28.76 -27.02 20.91
N PRO A 58 29.90 -27.74 20.86
CA PRO A 58 31.21 -27.14 21.05
C PRO A 58 31.48 -26.10 19.95
N SER A 59 32.03 -24.94 20.34
CA SER A 59 32.52 -23.93 19.43
C SER A 59 33.98 -24.15 19.12
N VAL A 60 34.37 -24.13 17.86
CA VAL A 60 35.77 -24.26 17.42
C VAL A 60 36.19 -22.94 16.79
N PHE A 61 37.31 -22.40 17.26
CA PHE A 61 37.88 -21.15 16.80
C PHE A 61 39.32 -21.40 16.29
N ALA A 62 39.63 -20.84 15.12
CA ALA A 62 41.01 -20.66 14.68
C ALA A 62 41.46 -19.25 15.07
N PHE A 63 42.66 -19.12 15.62
CA PHE A 63 43.26 -17.84 15.95
C PHE A 63 44.67 -17.73 15.43
N GLY A 64 45.08 -16.51 15.10
CA GLY A 64 46.43 -16.17 14.73
C GLY A 64 46.80 -14.84 15.36
N GLU A 65 47.94 -14.74 15.97
CA GLU A 65 48.49 -13.53 16.57
C GLU A 65 49.89 -13.30 16.01
N TYR A 66 50.18 -12.07 15.60
CA TYR A 66 51.46 -11.62 15.13
C TYR A 66 51.92 -10.45 15.99
N GLY A 67 53.06 -10.65 16.71
CA GLY A 67 53.66 -9.61 17.53
C GLY A 67 54.52 -8.69 16.66
N LEU A 68 54.30 -7.40 16.76
CA LEU A 68 55.06 -6.33 16.05
C LEU A 68 56.25 -5.85 16.89
N ASP A 69 56.64 -6.59 17.95
CA ASP A 69 57.80 -6.27 18.76
C ASP A 69 59.13 -6.71 18.10
N SER A 70 60.25 -6.22 18.60
CA SER A 70 61.59 -6.40 18.04
C SER A 70 62.06 -7.84 17.81
N LYS A 71 61.24 -8.84 18.14
CA LYS A 71 61.38 -10.24 17.73
C LYS A 71 60.04 -10.65 17.10
N GLU A 72 60.10 -10.96 15.82
CA GLU A 72 58.91 -11.47 15.07
C GLU A 72 58.43 -12.78 15.71
N ASN A 73 57.33 -12.69 16.46
CA ASN A 73 56.67 -13.84 17.04
C ASN A 73 55.30 -13.99 16.39
N TRP A 74 55.00 -15.19 15.95
CA TRP A 74 53.66 -15.51 15.44
C TRP A 74 53.16 -16.79 16.12
N ILE A 75 51.89 -16.84 16.44
CA ILE A 75 51.18 -17.98 16.98
C ILE A 75 49.96 -18.23 16.12
N VAL A 76 49.76 -19.47 15.68
CA VAL A 76 48.55 -19.95 15.04
C VAL A 76 48.05 -21.16 15.81
N GLY A 77 46.77 -21.19 16.08
CA GLY A 77 46.20 -22.29 16.85
C GLY A 77 44.72 -22.51 16.58
N VAL A 78 44.22 -23.64 17.07
CA VAL A 78 42.80 -23.98 17.06
C VAL A 78 42.38 -24.22 18.52
N MET A 79 41.30 -23.60 18.93
CA MET A 79 40.73 -23.73 20.27
C MET A 79 39.30 -24.27 20.17
N ALA A 80 38.95 -25.28 20.96
CA ALA A 80 37.58 -25.74 21.13
C ALA A 80 37.06 -25.31 22.50
N LYS A 81 35.90 -24.68 22.54
CA LYS A 81 35.23 -24.27 23.78
C LYS A 81 33.88 -24.98 23.87
N TYR A 82 33.66 -25.65 24.98
CA TYR A 82 32.37 -26.27 25.30
C TYR A 82 31.91 -25.84 26.70
N ASN A 83 30.67 -25.29 26.75
CA ASN A 83 30.06 -24.88 28.00
C ASN A 83 29.35 -26.08 28.65
N LEU A 84 29.98 -26.70 29.65
CA LEU A 84 29.39 -27.79 30.44
C LEU A 84 28.31 -27.28 31.41
N PHE A 85 28.46 -26.06 31.89
CA PHE A 85 27.56 -25.42 32.85
C PHE A 85 27.38 -23.95 32.47
N SER A 86 26.27 -23.62 31.84
CA SER A 86 25.83 -22.23 31.77
C SER A 86 24.68 -22.07 32.78
N GLY A 87 24.78 -21.08 33.67
CA GLY A 87 23.67 -20.76 34.60
C GLY A 87 22.35 -20.37 33.89
N ILE A 88 22.32 -20.47 32.56
CA ILE A 88 21.19 -20.18 31.70
C ILE A 88 20.70 -21.52 31.13
N ASP A 89 19.41 -21.78 31.29
CA ASP A 89 18.74 -22.96 30.72
C ASP A 89 18.61 -22.81 29.19
N ASN A 90 19.56 -23.38 28.45
CA ASN A 90 19.61 -23.37 26.99
C ASN A 90 18.31 -23.93 26.36
N ASN A 91 17.58 -24.84 27.05
CA ASN A 91 16.31 -25.36 26.57
C ASN A 91 15.23 -24.27 26.59
N LYS A 92 15.23 -23.42 27.62
CA LYS A 92 14.29 -22.29 27.69
C LYS A 92 14.58 -21.26 26.60
N ASN A 93 15.84 -21.00 26.30
CA ASN A 93 16.23 -20.09 25.21
C ASN A 93 15.79 -20.62 23.83
N ILE A 94 16.00 -21.92 23.58
CA ILE A 94 15.54 -22.57 22.36
C ILE A 94 14.02 -22.47 22.27
N ARG A 95 13.30 -22.81 23.35
CA ARG A 95 11.84 -22.72 23.38
C ARG A 95 11.36 -21.30 23.15
N ALA A 96 12.00 -20.30 23.73
CA ALA A 96 11.68 -18.89 23.48
C ALA A 96 11.91 -18.49 22.01
N ALA A 97 12.98 -18.98 21.38
CA ALA A 97 13.23 -18.73 19.95
C ALA A 97 12.19 -19.42 19.05
N GLU A 98 11.79 -20.66 19.37
CA GLU A 98 10.71 -21.38 18.68
C GLU A 98 9.37 -20.62 18.75
N LEU A 99 9.03 -20.10 19.92
CA LEU A 99 7.80 -19.29 20.09
C LEU A 99 7.87 -17.98 19.29
N LYS A 100 9.04 -17.34 19.23
CA LYS A 100 9.24 -16.14 18.39
C LYS A 100 9.10 -16.47 16.90
N LYS A 101 9.66 -17.59 16.44
CA LYS A 101 9.47 -18.09 15.07
C LYS A 101 7.98 -18.30 14.77
N TYR A 102 7.28 -19.03 15.64
CA TYR A 102 5.84 -19.26 15.47
C TYR A 102 5.02 -17.97 15.43
N ALA A 103 5.36 -17.00 16.27
CA ALA A 103 4.74 -15.68 16.24
C ALA A 103 4.99 -14.94 14.92
N ALA A 104 6.20 -15.04 14.35
CA ALA A 104 6.52 -14.45 13.05
C ALA A 104 5.75 -15.13 11.91
N GLU A 105 5.61 -16.45 11.93
CA GLU A 105 4.80 -17.22 10.96
C GLU A 105 3.33 -16.80 11.00
N LEU A 106 2.73 -16.71 12.20
CA LEU A 106 1.35 -16.25 12.37
C LEU A 106 1.16 -14.79 11.92
N MET A 107 2.14 -13.91 12.20
CA MET A 107 2.09 -12.53 11.76
C MET A 107 2.12 -12.42 10.24
N THR A 108 2.93 -13.24 9.59
CA THR A 108 3.00 -13.30 8.12
C THR A 108 1.68 -13.75 7.53
N GLU A 109 1.08 -14.82 8.06
CA GLU A 109 -0.19 -15.35 7.58
C GLU A 109 -1.34 -14.35 7.79
N ARG A 110 -1.42 -13.75 8.96
CA ARG A 110 -2.39 -12.70 9.26
C ARG A 110 -2.25 -11.50 8.31
N THR A 111 -1.03 -11.05 8.08
CA THR A 111 -0.81 -9.91 7.18
C THR A 111 -1.16 -10.24 5.74
N LYS A 112 -0.94 -11.47 5.28
CA LYS A 112 -1.42 -11.93 3.95
C LYS A 112 -2.93 -11.76 3.84
N GLN A 113 -3.68 -12.24 4.82
CA GLN A 113 -5.14 -12.10 4.84
C GLN A 113 -5.58 -10.62 4.88
N GLU A 114 -4.90 -9.79 5.66
CA GLU A 114 -5.18 -8.35 5.71
C GLU A 114 -4.92 -7.67 4.35
N VAL A 115 -3.80 -7.97 3.69
CA VAL A 115 -3.49 -7.44 2.34
C VAL A 115 -4.51 -7.92 1.31
N GLU A 116 -4.90 -9.19 1.34
CA GLU A 116 -5.93 -9.74 0.47
C GLU A 116 -7.27 -9.00 0.63
N ASN A 117 -7.70 -8.77 1.87
CA ASN A 117 -8.91 -8.02 2.17
C ASN A 117 -8.83 -6.56 1.68
N VAL A 118 -7.67 -5.91 1.81
CA VAL A 118 -7.44 -4.55 1.29
C VAL A 118 -7.50 -4.54 -0.23
N LEU A 119 -6.95 -5.54 -0.92
CA LEU A 119 -7.03 -5.67 -2.37
C LEU A 119 -8.49 -5.83 -2.84
N TYR A 120 -9.27 -6.71 -2.21
CA TYR A 120 -10.70 -6.85 -2.49
C TYR A 120 -11.46 -5.55 -2.32
N LYS A 121 -11.27 -4.90 -1.18
CA LYS A 121 -11.95 -3.64 -0.86
C LYS A 121 -11.58 -2.53 -1.84
N SER A 122 -10.29 -2.28 -2.03
CA SER A 122 -9.82 -1.19 -2.90
C SER A 122 -10.19 -1.42 -4.36
N TYR A 123 -10.18 -2.66 -4.85
CA TYR A 123 -10.65 -3.00 -6.19
C TYR A 123 -12.16 -2.73 -6.36
N SER A 124 -12.97 -3.13 -5.39
CA SER A 124 -14.41 -2.88 -5.39
C SER A 124 -14.73 -1.39 -5.37
N GLU A 125 -14.05 -0.62 -4.52
CA GLU A 125 -14.19 0.83 -4.42
C GLU A 125 -13.75 1.53 -5.72
N LEU A 126 -12.65 1.06 -6.34
CA LEU A 126 -12.15 1.56 -7.61
C LEU A 126 -13.20 1.38 -8.73
N SER A 127 -13.72 0.17 -8.87
CA SER A 127 -14.74 -0.17 -9.86
C SER A 127 -16.05 0.61 -9.63
N SER A 128 -16.49 0.71 -8.37
CA SER A 128 -17.65 1.51 -7.99
C SER A 128 -17.47 3.00 -8.33
N SER A 129 -16.29 3.55 -8.07
CA SER A 129 -15.97 4.95 -8.39
C SER A 129 -15.94 5.22 -9.89
N GLN A 130 -15.47 4.26 -10.71
CA GLN A 130 -15.54 4.36 -12.18
C GLN A 130 -16.98 4.39 -12.68
N ASN A 131 -17.83 3.50 -12.19
CA ASN A 131 -19.25 3.44 -12.55
C ASN A 131 -19.98 4.72 -12.10
N SER A 132 -19.73 5.18 -10.87
CA SER A 132 -20.31 6.42 -10.34
C SER A 132 -19.88 7.64 -11.15
N HIS A 133 -18.62 7.70 -11.59
CA HIS A 133 -18.13 8.79 -12.44
C HIS A 133 -18.90 8.89 -13.75
N GLN A 134 -19.18 7.76 -14.39
CA GLN A 134 -19.96 7.73 -15.63
C GLN A 134 -21.38 8.30 -15.44
N LEU A 135 -22.06 7.90 -14.36
CA LEU A 135 -23.39 8.41 -14.01
C LEU A 135 -23.36 9.90 -13.65
N LEU A 136 -22.39 10.31 -12.82
CA LEU A 136 -22.24 11.71 -12.42
C LEU A 136 -21.91 12.62 -13.61
N SER A 137 -21.13 12.15 -14.57
CA SER A 137 -20.83 12.88 -15.79
C SER A 137 -22.10 13.14 -16.64
N GLN A 138 -22.96 12.13 -16.78
CA GLN A 138 -24.23 12.27 -17.47
C GLN A 138 -25.18 13.21 -16.73
N ASN A 139 -25.33 13.04 -15.41
CA ASN A 139 -26.18 13.88 -14.57
C ASN A 139 -25.72 15.33 -14.56
N THR A 140 -24.41 15.57 -14.56
CA THR A 140 -23.84 16.92 -14.59
C THR A 140 -24.17 17.62 -15.92
N LYS A 141 -24.10 16.90 -17.06
CA LYS A 141 -24.51 17.44 -18.37
C LYS A 141 -25.98 17.78 -18.38
N ALA A 142 -26.83 16.90 -17.85
CA ALA A 142 -28.28 17.15 -17.77
C ALA A 142 -28.60 18.34 -16.86
N ALA A 143 -27.95 18.46 -15.71
CA ALA A 143 -28.13 19.60 -14.80
C ALA A 143 -27.64 20.92 -15.42
N GLN A 144 -26.56 20.89 -16.19
CA GLN A 144 -26.05 22.05 -16.91
C GLN A 144 -27.04 22.55 -17.97
N GLU A 145 -27.64 21.61 -18.69
CA GLU A 145 -28.69 21.95 -19.68
C GLU A 145 -29.97 22.47 -18.99
N ASN A 146 -30.38 21.85 -17.88
CA ASN A 146 -31.49 22.36 -17.08
C ASN A 146 -31.23 23.79 -16.60
N LEU A 147 -30.06 24.09 -16.09
CA LEU A 147 -29.68 25.45 -15.68
C LEU A 147 -29.79 26.41 -16.86
N ARG A 148 -29.33 26.04 -18.06
CA ARG A 148 -29.43 26.84 -19.27
C ARG A 148 -30.89 27.15 -19.62
N ILE A 149 -31.78 26.16 -19.55
CA ILE A 149 -33.21 26.31 -19.81
C ILE A 149 -33.84 27.25 -18.77
N GLN A 150 -33.55 27.09 -17.47
CA GLN A 150 -34.10 27.98 -16.44
C GLN A 150 -33.63 29.41 -16.59
N GLN A 151 -32.37 29.63 -16.96
CA GLN A 151 -31.84 30.96 -17.26
C GLN A 151 -32.53 31.62 -18.46
N LEU A 152 -32.79 30.83 -19.51
CA LEU A 152 -33.53 31.33 -20.69
C LEU A 152 -34.95 31.67 -20.32
N SER A 153 -35.68 30.79 -19.63
CA SER A 153 -37.05 31.00 -19.17
C SER A 153 -37.18 32.25 -18.29
N PHE A 154 -36.22 32.46 -17.41
CA PHE A 154 -36.16 33.66 -16.58
C PHE A 154 -35.97 34.94 -17.42
N LYS A 155 -35.07 34.88 -18.41
CA LYS A 155 -34.81 36.00 -19.33
C LYS A 155 -36.04 36.41 -20.17
N GLU A 156 -36.82 35.41 -20.56
CA GLU A 156 -38.08 35.61 -21.33
C GLU A 156 -39.26 35.95 -20.40
N GLY A 157 -39.06 36.10 -19.10
CA GLY A 157 -40.13 36.42 -18.14
C GLY A 157 -41.08 35.26 -17.81
N MET A 158 -40.75 34.05 -18.23
CA MET A 158 -41.56 32.83 -18.03
C MET A 158 -41.12 32.01 -16.81
N GLY A 159 -39.97 32.34 -16.20
CA GLY A 159 -39.42 31.65 -15.08
C GLY A 159 -39.16 32.57 -13.88
N THR A 160 -38.83 31.99 -12.72
CA THR A 160 -38.51 32.72 -11.49
C THR A 160 -37.03 32.67 -11.18
N ALA A 161 -36.52 33.68 -10.45
CA ALA A 161 -35.14 33.70 -9.98
C ALA A 161 -34.82 32.48 -9.06
N THR A 162 -35.80 32.03 -8.29
CA THR A 162 -35.68 30.83 -7.43
C THR A 162 -35.36 29.58 -8.24
N GLN A 163 -36.05 29.38 -9.39
CA GLN A 163 -35.80 28.24 -10.28
C GLN A 163 -34.37 28.23 -10.83
N VAL A 164 -33.82 29.40 -11.15
CA VAL A 164 -32.44 29.53 -11.62
C VAL A 164 -31.45 29.21 -10.48
N ILE A 165 -31.70 29.71 -9.27
CA ILE A 165 -30.88 29.45 -8.10
C ILE A 165 -30.89 27.97 -7.74
N ASP A 166 -32.05 27.32 -7.76
CA ASP A 166 -32.19 25.89 -7.48
C ASP A 166 -31.43 25.02 -8.51
N ALA A 167 -31.57 25.37 -9.82
CA ALA A 167 -30.82 24.68 -10.86
C ALA A 167 -29.31 24.89 -10.74
N GLN A 168 -28.84 26.09 -10.32
CA GLN A 168 -27.44 26.38 -10.07
C GLN A 168 -26.91 25.58 -8.86
N ASN A 169 -27.70 25.51 -7.79
CA ASN A 169 -27.34 24.73 -6.60
C ASN A 169 -27.25 23.24 -6.92
N ALA A 170 -28.20 22.69 -7.69
CA ALA A 170 -28.18 21.30 -8.13
C ALA A 170 -26.93 20.99 -8.96
N LEU A 171 -26.56 21.84 -9.90
CA LEU A 171 -25.35 21.69 -10.70
C LEU A 171 -24.08 21.75 -9.82
N SER A 172 -24.04 22.69 -8.86
CA SER A 172 -22.90 22.83 -7.94
C SER A 172 -22.75 21.60 -7.04
N ALA A 173 -23.85 21.04 -6.55
CA ALA A 173 -23.85 19.81 -5.76
C ALA A 173 -23.28 18.63 -6.56
N LEU A 174 -23.73 18.44 -7.81
CA LEU A 174 -23.22 17.37 -8.68
C LEU A 174 -21.73 17.53 -9.00
N LYS A 175 -21.25 18.75 -9.23
CA LYS A 175 -19.82 19.00 -9.45
C LYS A 175 -18.99 18.66 -8.20
N THR A 176 -19.51 18.98 -7.03
CA THR A 176 -18.84 18.63 -5.76
C THR A 176 -18.80 17.12 -5.56
N GLU A 177 -19.90 16.42 -5.84
CA GLU A 177 -19.97 14.97 -5.75
C GLU A 177 -19.02 14.29 -6.75
N MET A 178 -18.90 14.82 -7.96
CA MET A 178 -17.96 14.36 -8.97
C MET A 178 -16.50 14.51 -8.51
N ALA A 179 -16.15 15.63 -7.88
CA ALA A 179 -14.82 15.85 -7.32
C ALA A 179 -14.52 14.87 -6.17
N LEU A 180 -15.49 14.67 -5.26
CA LEU A 180 -15.36 13.69 -4.16
C LEU A 180 -15.22 12.26 -4.67
N ASN A 181 -15.97 11.89 -5.68
CA ASN A 181 -15.88 10.56 -6.32
C ASN A 181 -14.50 10.34 -6.95
N SER A 182 -13.95 11.35 -7.61
CA SER A 182 -12.61 11.28 -8.21
C SER A 182 -11.52 11.20 -7.16
N TYR A 183 -11.66 11.89 -6.05
CA TYR A 183 -10.77 11.73 -4.91
C TYR A 183 -10.80 10.30 -4.35
N LYS A 184 -12.01 9.72 -4.18
CA LYS A 184 -12.16 8.31 -3.75
C LYS A 184 -11.49 7.36 -4.73
N TYR A 185 -11.67 7.57 -6.04
CA TYR A 185 -11.02 6.78 -7.08
C TYR A 185 -9.49 6.80 -6.92
N ILE A 186 -8.90 7.98 -6.81
CA ILE A 186 -7.44 8.15 -6.67
C ILE A 186 -6.92 7.46 -5.41
N LEU A 187 -7.64 7.61 -4.29
CA LEU A 187 -7.27 6.97 -3.03
C LEU A 187 -7.33 5.44 -3.13
N SER A 188 -8.41 4.91 -3.71
CA SER A 188 -8.57 3.46 -3.90
C SER A 188 -7.54 2.89 -4.87
N LEU A 189 -7.21 3.61 -5.95
CA LEU A 189 -6.14 3.24 -6.88
C LEU A 189 -4.78 3.21 -6.19
N ALA A 190 -4.44 4.25 -5.44
CA ALA A 190 -3.17 4.31 -4.70
C ALA A 190 -3.07 3.18 -3.68
N THR A 191 -4.15 2.91 -2.92
CA THR A 191 -4.20 1.81 -1.95
C THR A 191 -4.06 0.45 -2.62
N LEU A 192 -4.73 0.23 -3.75
CA LEU A 192 -4.63 -1.00 -4.55
C LEU A 192 -3.20 -1.26 -5.00
N LEU A 193 -2.58 -0.26 -5.65
CA LEU A 193 -1.22 -0.37 -6.17
C LEU A 193 -0.18 -0.53 -5.06
N GLN A 194 -0.35 0.18 -3.95
CA GLN A 194 0.53 0.06 -2.78
C GLN A 194 0.45 -1.34 -2.17
N SER A 195 -0.75 -1.88 -1.97
CA SER A 195 -0.96 -3.21 -1.38
C SER A 195 -0.46 -4.32 -2.30
N TYR A 196 -0.60 -4.14 -3.60
CA TYR A 196 -0.06 -5.05 -4.61
C TYR A 196 1.46 -4.95 -4.75
N GLY A 197 2.07 -3.79 -4.46
CA GLY A 197 3.50 -3.56 -4.55
C GLY A 197 3.95 -2.92 -5.87
N SER A 198 3.05 -2.27 -6.61
CA SER A 198 3.34 -1.58 -7.88
C SER A 198 2.96 -0.09 -7.85
N ILE A 199 3.21 0.58 -6.74
CA ILE A 199 2.86 2.01 -6.58
C ILE A 199 3.50 2.91 -7.64
N ASP A 200 4.64 2.52 -8.19
CA ASP A 200 5.34 3.25 -9.26
C ASP A 200 4.50 3.33 -10.55
N GLU A 201 3.61 2.38 -10.77
CA GLU A 201 2.69 2.37 -11.92
C GLU A 201 1.60 3.44 -11.81
N PHE A 202 1.42 4.07 -10.65
CA PHE A 202 0.40 5.11 -10.44
C PHE A 202 0.48 6.22 -11.50
N LYS A 203 1.70 6.62 -11.88
CA LYS A 203 1.91 7.65 -12.92
C LYS A 203 1.42 7.22 -14.31
N LEU A 204 1.40 5.93 -14.60
CA LEU A 204 0.91 5.40 -15.87
C LEU A 204 -0.60 5.61 -15.99
N TYR A 205 -1.35 5.45 -14.89
CA TYR A 205 -2.80 5.65 -14.87
C TYR A 205 -3.21 7.11 -15.12
N VAL A 206 -2.37 8.06 -14.74
CA VAL A 206 -2.60 9.49 -15.01
C VAL A 206 -2.57 9.76 -16.52
N ASN A 207 -1.66 9.11 -17.26
CA ASN A 207 -1.40 9.41 -18.68
C ASN A 207 -2.04 8.39 -19.64
N GLN A 208 -2.89 7.48 -19.14
CA GLN A 208 -3.54 6.49 -20.01
C GLN A 208 -4.66 7.09 -20.87
N PRO A 209 -4.97 6.49 -22.03
CA PRO A 209 -6.16 6.84 -22.79
C PRO A 209 -7.43 6.61 -21.94
N ARG A 210 -8.45 7.44 -22.12
CA ARG A 210 -9.71 7.47 -21.33
C ARG A 210 -9.56 7.95 -19.88
N THR A 211 -8.55 8.77 -19.61
CA THR A 211 -8.45 9.47 -18.32
C THR A 211 -9.24 10.77 -18.43
N ASP A 212 -10.29 10.89 -17.62
CA ASP A 212 -11.09 12.11 -17.49
C ASP A 212 -10.54 12.94 -16.32
N TYR A 213 -10.18 14.19 -16.64
CA TYR A 213 -9.73 15.17 -15.64
C TYR A 213 -10.89 16.04 -15.19
N ILE A 214 -10.99 16.26 -13.89
CA ILE A 214 -11.97 17.17 -13.30
C ILE A 214 -11.28 18.50 -13.04
N ARG A 215 -11.82 19.53 -13.67
CA ARG A 215 -11.38 20.93 -13.54
C ARG A 215 -12.41 21.76 -12.77
#